data_61f8ab829daa2257a4eec196ca01a07c
#
_entry.id   61f8ab829daa2257a4eec196ca01a07c
#
_cell.length_a   1.000
_cell.length_b   1.000
_cell.length_c   1.000
_cell.angle_alpha   90.00
_cell.angle_beta   90.00
_cell.angle_gamma   90.00
#
_symmetry.space_group_name_H-M   'P 1'
#
loop_
_entity.id
_entity.type
_entity.pdbx_description
1 polymer ?
#
loop_
_entity_poly.entity_id
_entity_poly.type
_entity_poly.pdbx_seq_one_letter_code
_entity_poly.pdbx_strand_id
1 'polypeptide(L)'
;MRRAYAAALVPILLGIGLHLYEHAALSDNGFSLAFFLWAAMPYGLCMAGLALSRQPLAIGFAATLALAADLVAHYSVFFHPTSSTAPLILLFMPLYDALLWIPAGLLLAHLVRRHLAR
;
A
#
# COMPACT_ATOMS: atom_id res chain seq x y z
N MET A 1 0.12 -21.95 7.29
CA MET A 1 -0.83 -20.82 7.33
C MET A 1 -0.32 -19.65 8.15
N ARG A 2 0.11 -19.88 9.41
CA ARG A 2 0.60 -18.76 10.26
C ARG A 2 1.73 -17.96 9.62
N ARG A 3 2.67 -18.65 8.97
CA ARG A 3 3.80 -17.96 8.30
C ARG A 3 3.36 -17.08 7.13
N ALA A 4 2.35 -17.55 6.39
CA ALA A 4 1.84 -16.78 5.25
C ALA A 4 1.10 -15.52 5.73
N TYR A 5 0.32 -15.61 6.81
CA TYR A 5 -0.33 -14.45 7.40
C TYR A 5 0.70 -13.47 7.97
N ALA A 6 1.70 -13.98 8.67
CA ALA A 6 2.77 -13.13 9.20
C ALA A 6 3.53 -12.42 8.07
N ALA A 7 3.84 -13.13 6.98
CA ALA A 7 4.50 -12.54 5.82
C ALA A 7 3.65 -11.46 5.17
N ALA A 8 2.33 -11.67 5.06
CA ALA A 8 1.41 -10.69 4.50
C ALA A 8 1.31 -9.43 5.36
N LEU A 9 1.42 -9.56 6.67
CA LEU A 9 1.37 -8.43 7.59
C LEU A 9 2.58 -7.50 7.42
N VAL A 10 3.74 -8.01 6.98
CA VAL A 10 4.95 -7.20 6.84
C VAL A 10 4.73 -6.01 5.91
N PRO A 11 4.34 -6.19 4.64
CA PRO A 11 4.12 -5.02 3.76
C PRO A 11 2.96 -4.15 4.22
N ILE A 12 1.92 -4.73 4.83
CA ILE A 12 0.79 -3.96 5.34
C ILE A 12 1.24 -3.01 6.45
N LEU A 13 1.98 -3.53 7.43
CA LEU A 13 2.46 -2.73 8.56
C LEU A 13 3.52 -1.72 8.12
N LEU A 14 4.40 -2.09 7.17
CA LEU A 14 5.37 -1.16 6.62
C LEU A 14 4.68 -0.02 5.87
N GLY A 15 3.61 -0.30 5.13
CA GLY A 15 2.84 0.73 4.44
C GLY A 15 2.15 1.69 5.41
N ILE A 16 1.53 1.15 6.44
CA ILE A 16 0.90 1.98 7.48
C ILE A 16 1.97 2.83 8.18
N GLY A 17 3.12 2.23 8.52
CA GLY A 17 4.23 2.94 9.14
C GLY A 17 4.81 4.04 8.27
N LEU A 18 4.91 3.81 6.96
CA LEU A 18 5.37 4.81 6.00
C LEU A 18 4.46 6.05 6.03
N HIS A 19 3.15 5.83 5.98
CA HIS A 19 2.20 6.95 6.00
C HIS A 19 2.15 7.64 7.36
N LEU A 20 2.31 6.89 8.43
CA LEU A 20 2.43 7.49 9.77
C LEU A 20 3.67 8.38 9.85
N TYR A 21 4.81 7.90 9.36
CA TYR A 21 6.05 8.67 9.31
C TYR A 21 5.87 9.94 8.47
N GLU A 22 5.27 9.82 7.30
CA GLU A 22 5.01 10.96 6.42
C GLU A 22 4.20 12.04 7.13
N HIS A 23 3.08 11.66 7.75
CA HIS A 23 2.17 12.63 8.35
C HIS A 23 2.66 13.16 9.70
N ALA A 24 3.46 12.39 10.42
CA ALA A 24 3.97 12.80 11.71
C ALA A 24 5.29 13.57 11.62
N ALA A 25 6.19 13.17 10.71
CA ALA A 25 7.55 13.69 10.66
C ALA A 25 7.85 14.58 9.45
N LEU A 26 7.22 14.31 8.31
CA LEU A 26 7.51 15.03 7.08
C LEU A 26 6.49 16.13 6.75
N SER A 27 5.36 16.17 7.46
CA SER A 27 4.32 17.17 7.20
C SER A 27 4.61 18.45 7.96
N ASP A 28 4.65 19.58 7.23
CA ASP A 28 4.87 20.91 7.83
C ASP A 28 3.65 21.41 8.58
N ASN A 29 2.47 20.90 8.28
CA ASN A 29 1.19 21.35 8.86
C ASN A 29 0.76 20.54 10.09
N GLY A 30 1.65 19.68 10.60
CA GLY A 30 1.36 18.81 11.71
C GLY A 30 0.56 17.58 11.32
N PHE A 31 0.27 16.73 12.29
CA PHE A 31 -0.42 15.47 12.07
C PHE A 31 -1.91 15.70 11.85
N SER A 32 -2.46 15.11 10.78
CA SER A 32 -3.89 15.07 10.50
C SER A 32 -4.35 13.61 10.46
N LEU A 33 -5.22 13.26 11.41
CA LEU A 33 -5.78 11.89 11.46
C LEU A 33 -6.57 11.56 10.20
N ALA A 34 -7.36 12.52 9.68
CA ALA A 34 -8.16 12.31 8.49
C ALA A 34 -7.29 12.00 7.26
N PHE A 35 -6.23 12.76 7.05
CA PHE A 35 -5.31 12.50 5.94
C PHE A 35 -4.52 11.22 6.13
N PHE A 36 -4.11 10.92 7.36
CA PHE A 36 -3.43 9.66 7.65
C PHE A 36 -4.34 8.47 7.35
N LEU A 37 -5.60 8.50 7.78
CA LEU A 37 -6.55 7.42 7.52
C LEU A 37 -6.81 7.27 6.02
N TRP A 38 -6.91 8.37 5.31
CA TRP A 38 -7.07 8.35 3.86
C TRP A 38 -5.85 7.69 3.19
N ALA A 39 -4.65 8.11 3.56
CA ALA A 39 -3.42 7.58 2.97
C ALA A 39 -3.19 6.10 3.31
N ALA A 40 -3.57 5.67 4.50
CA ALA A 40 -3.42 4.28 4.94
C ALA A 40 -4.58 3.38 4.52
N MET A 41 -5.63 3.93 3.90
CA MET A 41 -6.82 3.17 3.51
C MET A 41 -6.52 1.92 2.68
N PRO A 42 -5.61 1.94 1.66
CA PRO A 42 -5.32 0.74 0.90
C PRO A 42 -4.80 -0.41 1.78
N TYR A 43 -3.97 -0.09 2.76
CA TYR A 43 -3.43 -1.10 3.68
C TYR A 43 -4.49 -1.59 4.66
N GLY A 44 -5.43 -0.72 5.03
CA GLY A 44 -6.61 -1.11 5.79
C GLY A 44 -7.50 -2.08 5.02
N LEU A 45 -7.67 -1.86 3.72
CA LEU A 45 -8.39 -2.79 2.85
C LEU A 45 -7.68 -4.14 2.78
N CYS A 46 -6.35 -4.15 2.68
CA CYS A 46 -5.57 -5.38 2.71
C CYS A 46 -5.72 -6.10 4.04
N MET A 47 -5.73 -5.36 5.15
CA MET A 47 -5.94 -5.94 6.47
C MET A 47 -7.31 -6.59 6.58
N ALA A 48 -8.35 -5.91 6.12
CA ALA A 48 -9.71 -6.45 6.10
C ALA A 48 -9.78 -7.69 5.22
N GLY A 49 -9.16 -7.65 4.04
CA GLY A 49 -9.09 -8.80 3.15
C GLY A 49 -8.37 -9.98 3.78
N LEU A 50 -7.31 -9.71 4.52
CA LEU A 50 -6.56 -10.74 5.25
C LEU A 50 -7.42 -11.42 6.32
N ALA A 51 -8.26 -10.63 7.00
CA ALA A 51 -9.15 -11.13 8.04
C ALA A 51 -10.34 -11.92 7.46
N LEU A 52 -10.86 -11.48 6.30
CA LEU A 52 -12.09 -12.03 5.72
C LEU A 52 -11.84 -13.12 4.68
N SER A 53 -10.69 -13.15 4.04
CA SER A 53 -10.35 -14.15 3.02
C SER A 53 -9.26 -15.08 3.53
N ARG A 54 -9.16 -16.24 2.91
CA ARG A 54 -8.11 -17.22 3.24
C ARG A 54 -7.01 -17.21 2.17
N GLN A 55 -6.62 -16.01 1.73
CA GLN A 55 -5.62 -15.85 0.67
C GLN A 55 -4.49 -14.92 1.11
N PRO A 56 -3.75 -15.28 2.18
CA PRO A 56 -2.71 -14.38 2.70
C PRO A 56 -1.60 -14.08 1.70
N LEU A 57 -1.21 -15.03 0.87
CA LEU A 57 -0.13 -14.81 -0.10
C LEU A 57 -0.55 -13.82 -1.18
N ALA A 58 -1.78 -13.92 -1.67
CA ALA A 58 -2.29 -12.99 -2.69
C ALA A 58 -2.40 -11.57 -2.13
N ILE A 59 -2.91 -11.43 -0.92
CA ILE A 59 -3.06 -10.13 -0.27
C ILE A 59 -1.69 -9.55 0.07
N GLY A 60 -0.77 -10.36 0.56
CA GLY A 60 0.60 -9.92 0.84
C GLY A 60 1.31 -9.44 -0.42
N PHE A 61 1.12 -10.13 -1.55
CA PHE A 61 1.67 -9.70 -2.82
C PHE A 61 1.07 -8.36 -3.27
N ALA A 62 -0.25 -8.22 -3.17
CA ALA A 62 -0.93 -6.98 -3.53
C ALA A 62 -0.47 -5.81 -2.65
N ALA A 63 -0.35 -6.03 -1.34
CA ALA A 63 0.14 -5.02 -0.41
C ALA A 63 1.60 -4.64 -0.71
N THR A 64 2.44 -5.60 -1.09
CA THR A 64 3.82 -5.33 -1.48
C THR A 64 3.88 -4.45 -2.73
N LEU A 65 3.02 -4.72 -3.70
CA LEU A 65 2.96 -3.92 -4.92
C LEU A 65 2.51 -2.48 -4.62
N ALA A 66 1.50 -2.32 -3.77
CA ALA A 66 1.04 -1.01 -3.34
C ALA A 66 2.15 -0.26 -2.57
N LEU A 67 2.87 -0.96 -1.68
CA LEU A 67 3.98 -0.39 -0.92
C LEU A 67 5.10 0.08 -1.85
N ALA A 68 5.45 -0.73 -2.85
CA ALA A 68 6.48 -0.34 -3.82
C ALA A 68 6.08 0.92 -4.57
N ALA A 69 4.82 1.01 -5.01
CA ALA A 69 4.30 2.21 -5.69
C ALA A 69 4.34 3.43 -4.77
N ASP A 70 3.94 3.25 -3.49
CA ASP A 70 3.97 4.33 -2.51
C ASP A 70 5.40 4.80 -2.23
N LEU A 71 6.36 3.88 -2.11
CA LEU A 71 7.76 4.23 -1.88
C LEU A 71 8.32 5.05 -3.05
N VAL A 72 8.00 4.68 -4.29
CA VAL A 72 8.41 5.43 -5.47
C VAL A 72 7.79 6.82 -5.44
N ALA A 73 6.49 6.93 -5.12
CA ALA A 73 5.81 8.21 -5.06
C ALA A 73 6.39 9.11 -3.97
N HIS A 74 6.65 8.57 -2.78
CA HIS A 74 7.25 9.33 -1.68
C HIS A 74 8.65 9.80 -2.03
N TYR A 75 9.47 8.94 -2.62
CA TYR A 75 10.80 9.32 -3.07
C TYR A 75 10.73 10.47 -4.07
N SER A 76 9.83 10.38 -5.06
CA SER A 76 9.69 11.41 -6.08
C SER A 76 9.25 12.76 -5.50
N VAL A 77 8.39 12.74 -4.47
CA VAL A 77 7.83 13.97 -3.90
C VAL A 77 8.81 14.61 -2.91
N PHE A 78 9.42 13.83 -2.02
CA PHE A 78 10.20 14.38 -0.92
C PHE A 78 11.69 14.48 -1.21
N PHE A 79 12.24 13.62 -2.07
CA PHE A 79 13.67 13.56 -2.31
C PHE A 79 14.08 13.98 -3.71
N HIS A 80 13.16 13.94 -4.67
CA HIS A 80 13.47 14.27 -6.06
C HIS A 80 12.26 14.90 -6.76
N PRO A 81 11.72 16.03 -6.23
CA PRO A 81 10.54 16.65 -6.83
C PRO A 81 10.85 17.22 -8.22
N THR A 82 9.97 16.95 -9.18
CA THR A 82 10.10 17.41 -10.56
C THR A 82 9.18 18.57 -10.89
N SER A 83 8.20 18.88 -10.03
CA SER A 83 7.27 19.98 -10.21
C SER A 83 6.69 20.46 -8.89
N SER A 84 6.11 21.66 -8.88
CA SER A 84 5.45 22.23 -7.72
C SER A 84 4.15 21.50 -7.36
N THR A 85 3.58 20.75 -8.32
CA THR A 85 2.35 19.98 -8.12
C THR A 85 2.63 18.53 -7.71
N ALA A 86 3.90 18.14 -7.60
CA ALA A 86 4.27 16.77 -7.23
C ALA A 86 3.59 16.28 -5.94
N PRO A 87 3.44 17.10 -4.86
CA PRO A 87 2.75 16.62 -3.65
C PRO A 87 1.31 16.18 -3.86
N LEU A 88 0.64 16.63 -4.92
CA LEU A 88 -0.73 16.23 -5.22
C LEU A 88 -0.86 14.74 -5.52
N ILE A 89 0.21 14.11 -6.01
CA ILE A 89 0.18 12.67 -6.30
C ILE A 89 -0.05 11.87 -5.02
N LEU A 90 0.47 12.34 -3.88
CA LEU A 90 0.28 11.65 -2.60
C LEU A 90 -1.17 11.68 -2.14
N LEU A 91 -1.92 12.73 -2.51
CA LEU A 91 -3.34 12.81 -2.20
C LEU A 91 -4.15 11.77 -2.98
N PHE A 92 -3.74 11.47 -4.21
CA PHE A 92 -4.44 10.54 -5.08
C PHE A 92 -3.90 9.11 -5.02
N MET A 93 -2.70 8.91 -4.45
CA MET A 93 -2.09 7.58 -4.38
C MET A 93 -2.98 6.53 -3.70
N PRO A 94 -3.72 6.84 -2.61
CA PRO A 94 -4.63 5.84 -2.04
C PRO A 94 -5.67 5.33 -3.02
N LEU A 95 -6.17 6.20 -3.91
CA LEU A 95 -7.10 5.76 -4.96
C LEU A 95 -6.39 4.86 -5.99
N TYR A 96 -5.19 5.23 -6.43
CA TYR A 96 -4.42 4.39 -7.34
C TYR A 96 -4.11 3.03 -6.72
N ASP A 97 -3.71 3.01 -5.45
CA ASP A 97 -3.44 1.76 -4.75
C ASP A 97 -4.69 0.88 -4.69
N ALA A 98 -5.83 1.46 -4.29
CA ALA A 98 -7.05 0.71 -4.09
C ALA A 98 -7.69 0.25 -5.41
N LEU A 99 -7.58 1.05 -6.47
CA LEU A 99 -8.28 0.79 -7.73
C LEU A 99 -7.38 0.17 -8.80
N LEU A 100 -6.07 0.31 -8.70
CA LEU A 100 -5.14 -0.19 -9.71
C LEU A 100 -4.15 -1.20 -9.13
N TRP A 101 -3.32 -0.79 -8.16
CA TRP A 101 -2.20 -1.64 -7.70
C TRP A 101 -2.66 -2.86 -6.92
N ILE A 102 -3.60 -2.71 -6.01
CA ILE A 102 -4.11 -3.85 -5.24
C ILE A 102 -4.89 -4.81 -6.14
N PRO A 103 -5.85 -4.36 -6.97
CA PRO A 103 -6.50 -5.27 -7.91
C PRO A 103 -5.54 -5.93 -8.90
N ALA A 104 -4.55 -5.19 -9.42
CA ALA A 104 -3.54 -5.76 -10.30
C ALA A 104 -2.72 -6.82 -9.60
N GLY A 105 -2.31 -6.58 -8.35
CA GLY A 105 -1.56 -7.55 -7.55
C GLY A 105 -2.37 -8.81 -7.28
N LEU A 106 -3.64 -8.67 -6.94
CA LEU A 106 -4.53 -9.82 -6.73
C LEU A 106 -4.71 -10.63 -8.01
N LEU A 107 -4.90 -9.95 -9.13
CA LEU A 107 -5.04 -10.61 -10.43
C LEU A 107 -3.76 -11.36 -10.80
N LEU A 108 -2.60 -10.71 -10.66
CA LEU A 108 -1.31 -11.36 -10.95
C LEU A 108 -1.09 -12.58 -10.06
N ALA A 109 -1.39 -12.47 -8.78
CA ALA A 109 -1.26 -13.61 -7.86
C ALA A 109 -2.18 -14.76 -8.28
N HIS A 110 -3.40 -14.45 -8.72
CA HIS A 110 -4.33 -15.44 -9.21
C HIS A 110 -3.81 -16.13 -10.47
N LEU A 111 -3.30 -15.37 -11.44
CA LEU A 111 -2.78 -15.91 -12.68
C LEU A 111 -1.54 -16.77 -12.44
N VAL A 112 -0.63 -16.35 -11.58
CA VAL A 112 0.56 -17.13 -11.21
C VAL A 112 0.15 -18.45 -10.56
N ARG A 113 -0.81 -18.39 -9.64
CA ARG A 113 -1.32 -19.60 -8.98
C ARG A 113 -1.92 -20.57 -9.98
N ARG A 114 -2.72 -20.07 -10.93
CA ARG A 114 -3.29 -20.91 -11.99
C ARG A 114 -2.21 -21.54 -12.86
N HIS A 115 -1.19 -20.77 -13.21
CA HIS A 115 -0.08 -21.26 -14.01
C HIS A 115 0.70 -22.38 -13.29
N LEU A 116 0.99 -22.16 -11.99
CA LEU A 116 1.73 -23.15 -11.20
C LEU A 116 0.91 -24.41 -10.94
N ALA A 117 -0.42 -24.32 -10.94
CA ALA A 117 -1.30 -25.47 -10.75
C ALA A 117 -1.45 -26.35 -11.99
N ARG A 118 -1.00 -25.87 -13.16
CA ARG A 118 -0.98 -26.63 -14.40
C ARG A 118 0.34 -27.37 -14.55
#